data_328bcc6a41430ba22a24c8f897c82117
#
_entry.id   328bcc6a41430ba22a24c8f897c82117
#
_cell.length_a   1.000
_cell.length_b   1.000
_cell.length_c   1.000
_cell.angle_alpha   90.00
_cell.angle_beta   90.00
_cell.angle_gamma   90.00
#
_symmetry.space_group_name_H-M   'P 1'
#
loop_
_entity.id
_entity.type
_entity.pdbx_description
1 polymer ?
#
loop_
_entity_poly.entity_id
_entity_poly.type
_entity_poly.pdbx_seq_one_letter_code
_entity_poly.pdbx_strand_id
1 'polypeptide(L)'
;MSLARPHVFLLALMPSLAAAGGSNYGVTPGSRDIAGKITEWSVPTPKFARDPAPGPDGNIYIAVMNGNKIAKFDTKSKTFKEWELPDGARPHGLVVAPDGKIFYTGNGNGSIGELDPATGKVIDHFTPSKGGNPHTAVFDAEGNIWFTGQGGGYLGKLDRKSGKVSEIPMPGGPYGLAIDKQGRIWVCRMGANALGIYDPKNGKTDELRTGSSSRPRRIAAAPDGMLWVTYYGNGILAKVDPAAMKVVKEYPMPAGPRAGPYTVAVDGAGRVWANEIDTDTVALLDPKTEKFRVFQLPSSGVGIRKAIVDAEGRYWYMGSHNGKLGVIE
;
A
#
# COMPACT_ATOMS: atom_id res chain seq x y z
N MET A 1 -31.84 -44.00 31.05
CA MET A 1 -31.82 -43.60 29.64
C MET A 1 -31.54 -42.10 29.60
N SER A 2 -30.30 -41.71 29.36
CA SER A 2 -29.89 -40.32 29.30
C SER A 2 -29.78 -39.93 27.81
N LEU A 3 -30.59 -38.94 27.39
CA LEU A 3 -30.60 -38.43 26.03
C LEU A 3 -29.48 -37.40 25.87
N ALA A 4 -28.46 -37.74 25.12
CA ALA A 4 -27.40 -36.82 24.73
C ALA A 4 -27.95 -35.78 23.71
N ARG A 5 -27.82 -34.49 24.02
CA ARG A 5 -28.13 -33.39 23.09
C ARG A 5 -27.01 -33.25 22.08
N PRO A 6 -27.30 -33.09 20.80
CA PRO A 6 -26.26 -32.83 19.82
C PRO A 6 -25.78 -31.36 19.96
N HIS A 7 -24.46 -31.17 20.07
CA HIS A 7 -23.82 -29.84 19.94
C HIS A 7 -23.79 -29.45 18.45
N VAL A 8 -24.62 -28.50 18.11
CA VAL A 8 -24.54 -27.84 16.81
C VAL A 8 -23.35 -26.87 16.86
N PHE A 9 -22.26 -27.25 16.20
CA PHE A 9 -21.19 -26.31 15.90
C PHE A 9 -21.69 -25.30 14.86
N LEU A 10 -21.98 -24.09 15.28
CA LEU A 10 -22.14 -22.94 14.37
C LEU A 10 -20.74 -22.63 13.80
N LEU A 11 -20.47 -23.07 12.58
CA LEU A 11 -19.36 -22.52 11.79
C LEU A 11 -19.74 -21.05 11.50
N ALA A 12 -19.08 -20.12 12.20
CA ALA A 12 -19.13 -18.73 11.83
C ALA A 12 -18.46 -18.60 10.43
N LEU A 13 -19.27 -18.41 9.40
CA LEU A 13 -18.78 -17.97 8.09
C LEU A 13 -18.10 -16.62 8.31
N MET A 14 -16.77 -16.63 8.28
CA MET A 14 -16.01 -15.38 8.10
C MET A 14 -16.42 -14.78 6.76
N PRO A 15 -16.80 -13.50 6.71
CA PRO A 15 -17.09 -12.88 5.43
C PRO A 15 -15.85 -12.95 4.56
N SER A 16 -15.99 -13.54 3.36
CA SER A 16 -14.89 -13.57 2.39
C SER A 16 -14.51 -12.14 2.07
N LEU A 17 -13.22 -11.81 2.14
CA LEU A 17 -12.63 -10.54 1.68
C LEU A 17 -12.87 -10.27 0.17
N ALA A 18 -13.57 -11.14 -0.53
CA ALA A 18 -13.77 -11.16 -1.97
C ALA A 18 -15.05 -10.45 -2.45
N ALA A 19 -15.55 -9.43 -1.75
CA ALA A 19 -16.69 -8.66 -2.24
C ALA A 19 -16.25 -7.25 -2.64
N ALA A 20 -16.22 -7.01 -3.95
CA ALA A 20 -16.22 -5.71 -4.63
C ALA A 20 -15.02 -4.77 -4.33
N GLY A 21 -13.99 -4.79 -5.17
CA GLY A 21 -13.03 -3.67 -5.30
C GLY A 21 -12.27 -3.31 -4.03
N GLY A 22 -11.93 -4.32 -3.22
CA GLY A 22 -11.26 -4.11 -1.95
C GLY A 22 -9.85 -3.56 -2.11
N SER A 23 -9.45 -2.68 -1.20
CA SER A 23 -8.06 -2.25 -1.06
C SER A 23 -7.18 -3.46 -0.75
N ASN A 24 -6.09 -3.62 -1.49
CA ASN A 24 -5.05 -4.59 -1.17
C ASN A 24 -4.35 -4.31 0.18
N TYR A 25 -4.77 -3.27 0.92
CA TYR A 25 -4.22 -2.85 2.21
C TYR A 25 -5.11 -3.24 3.41
N GLY A 26 -6.10 -4.11 3.22
CA GLY A 26 -6.91 -4.68 4.29
C GLY A 26 -8.20 -3.92 4.61
N VAL A 27 -8.32 -2.66 4.22
CA VAL A 27 -9.54 -1.83 4.41
C VAL A 27 -10.04 -1.36 3.05
N THR A 28 -11.34 -1.53 2.79
CA THR A 28 -11.98 -1.00 1.57
C THR A 28 -12.07 0.52 1.67
N PRO A 29 -11.52 1.26 0.69
CA PRO A 29 -11.62 2.72 0.69
C PRO A 29 -13.06 3.19 0.59
N GLY A 30 -13.43 4.14 1.43
CA GLY A 30 -14.68 4.87 1.29
C GLY A 30 -14.58 6.00 0.29
N SER A 31 -15.68 6.78 0.19
CA SER A 31 -15.72 8.02 -0.57
C SER A 31 -16.49 9.09 0.19
N ARG A 32 -16.09 10.34 0.02
CA ARG A 32 -16.76 11.51 0.60
C ARG A 32 -16.55 12.73 -0.27
N ASP A 33 -17.34 13.76 -0.07
CA ASP A 33 -17.02 15.07 -0.61
C ASP A 33 -15.81 15.64 0.13
N ILE A 34 -14.82 16.12 -0.64
CA ILE A 34 -13.58 16.64 -0.12
C ILE A 34 -13.69 18.16 -0.02
N ALA A 35 -13.80 18.68 1.19
CA ALA A 35 -13.79 20.13 1.43
C ALA A 35 -12.42 20.75 1.15
N GLY A 36 -11.36 19.99 1.40
CA GLY A 36 -9.97 20.41 1.17
C GLY A 36 -9.29 20.90 2.44
N LYS A 37 -9.89 20.61 3.60
CA LYS A 37 -9.23 20.85 4.87
C LYS A 37 -8.06 19.89 5.03
N ILE A 38 -6.88 20.42 5.36
CA ILE A 38 -5.68 19.63 5.62
C ILE A 38 -5.26 19.82 7.07
N THR A 39 -5.04 18.70 7.75
CA THR A 39 -4.57 18.71 9.15
C THR A 39 -3.34 17.79 9.25
N GLU A 40 -2.32 18.22 9.97
CA GLU A 40 -1.08 17.47 10.18
C GLU A 40 -0.77 17.29 11.66
N TRP A 41 -0.21 16.13 12.03
CA TRP A 41 0.26 15.81 13.38
C TRP A 41 1.68 15.27 13.32
N SER A 42 2.55 15.76 14.19
CA SER A 42 3.91 15.24 14.32
C SER A 42 3.89 13.83 14.93
N VAL A 43 4.53 12.88 14.27
CA VAL A 43 4.75 11.54 14.83
C VAL A 43 5.75 11.64 15.97
N PRO A 44 5.56 10.94 17.12
CA PRO A 44 6.47 11.07 18.28
C PRO A 44 7.94 10.72 17.93
N THR A 45 8.15 9.71 17.08
CA THR A 45 9.45 9.36 16.54
C THR A 45 9.53 9.71 15.05
N PRO A 46 9.84 10.97 14.65
CA PRO A 46 9.77 11.41 13.26
C PRO A 46 11.03 11.01 12.45
N LYS A 47 11.51 9.77 12.61
CA LYS A 47 12.74 9.27 12.00
C LYS A 47 12.43 8.53 10.69
N PHE A 48 12.23 9.29 9.62
CA PHE A 48 11.93 8.78 8.29
C PHE A 48 10.74 7.80 8.33
N ALA A 49 9.64 8.25 8.92
CA ALA A 49 8.38 7.52 8.91
C ALA A 49 7.89 7.35 7.47
N ARG A 50 7.43 6.15 7.12
CA ARG A 50 7.23 5.77 5.72
C ARG A 50 5.77 5.55 5.36
N ASP A 51 5.36 4.31 5.41
CA ASP A 51 4.09 3.91 4.82
C ASP A 51 2.98 3.95 5.88
N PRO A 52 1.91 4.75 5.68
CA PRO A 52 0.69 4.64 6.47
C PRO A 52 -0.17 3.48 5.96
N ALA A 53 -0.92 2.85 6.87
CA ALA A 53 -1.93 1.85 6.55
C ALA A 53 -3.19 2.07 7.38
N PRO A 54 -4.40 1.89 6.80
CA PRO A 54 -5.64 1.96 7.54
C PRO A 54 -5.83 0.66 8.34
N GLY A 55 -6.27 0.78 9.59
CA GLY A 55 -6.67 -0.36 10.40
C GLY A 55 -8.18 -0.61 10.35
N PRO A 56 -8.63 -1.86 10.61
CA PRO A 56 -10.04 -2.19 10.70
C PRO A 56 -10.73 -1.50 11.90
N ASP A 57 -9.94 -1.00 12.84
CA ASP A 57 -10.39 -0.20 14.00
C ASP A 57 -10.58 1.30 13.68
N GLY A 58 -10.43 1.71 12.41
CA GLY A 58 -10.55 3.09 11.95
C GLY A 58 -9.36 3.99 12.30
N ASN A 59 -8.27 3.41 12.79
CA ASN A 59 -7.02 4.12 13.10
C ASN A 59 -6.00 4.00 11.98
N ILE A 60 -4.95 4.82 12.05
CA ILE A 60 -3.87 4.82 11.06
C ILE A 60 -2.60 4.29 11.69
N TYR A 61 -2.02 3.29 11.08
CA TYR A 61 -0.75 2.69 11.49
C TYR A 61 0.38 3.18 10.58
N ILE A 62 1.58 3.34 11.11
CA ILE A 62 2.71 3.99 10.43
C ILE A 62 3.99 3.17 10.65
N ALA A 63 4.68 2.85 9.58
CA ALA A 63 6.03 2.29 9.65
C ALA A 63 7.06 3.39 9.89
N VAL A 64 7.68 3.42 11.06
CA VAL A 64 8.71 4.41 11.42
C VAL A 64 10.10 3.80 11.15
N MET A 65 10.53 3.88 9.89
CA MET A 65 11.66 3.09 9.36
C MET A 65 12.96 3.30 10.13
N ASN A 66 13.45 4.53 10.25
CA ASN A 66 14.72 4.81 10.94
C ASN A 66 14.55 4.92 12.47
N GLY A 67 13.33 4.89 12.97
CA GLY A 67 13.03 4.75 14.39
C GLY A 67 12.87 3.30 14.83
N ASN A 68 12.84 2.35 13.89
CA ASN A 68 12.64 0.92 14.14
C ASN A 68 11.37 0.61 14.95
N LYS A 69 10.25 1.30 14.60
CA LYS A 69 8.97 1.23 15.31
C LYS A 69 7.79 1.10 14.37
N ILE A 70 6.68 0.64 14.92
CA ILE A 70 5.34 0.90 14.37
C ILE A 70 4.66 1.92 15.28
N ALA A 71 4.06 2.95 14.68
CA ALA A 71 3.20 3.89 15.38
C ALA A 71 1.73 3.67 14.98
N LYS A 72 0.81 3.90 15.92
CA LYS A 72 -0.64 3.97 15.72
C LYS A 72 -1.09 5.37 16.04
N PHE A 73 -1.84 5.99 15.14
CA PHE A 73 -2.56 7.24 15.39
C PHE A 73 -4.04 6.92 15.64
N ASP A 74 -4.52 7.24 16.82
CA ASP A 74 -5.93 7.15 17.14
C ASP A 74 -6.67 8.34 16.52
N THR A 75 -7.53 8.05 15.54
CA THR A 75 -8.23 9.08 14.77
C THR A 75 -9.30 9.83 15.55
N LYS A 76 -9.72 9.34 16.73
CA LYS A 76 -10.69 9.99 17.60
C LYS A 76 -10.01 10.90 18.64
N SER A 77 -9.09 10.32 19.42
CA SER A 77 -8.36 11.06 20.47
C SER A 77 -7.22 11.92 19.94
N LYS A 78 -6.77 11.72 18.70
CA LYS A 78 -5.62 12.38 18.06
C LYS A 78 -4.30 12.12 18.80
N THR A 79 -4.17 10.95 19.41
CA THR A 79 -2.99 10.52 20.15
C THR A 79 -2.23 9.42 19.43
N PHE A 80 -0.95 9.30 19.75
CA PHE A 80 -0.09 8.24 19.21
C PHE A 80 0.24 7.18 20.27
N LYS A 81 0.40 5.94 19.81
CA LYS A 81 1.04 4.84 20.53
C LYS A 81 2.12 4.24 19.65
N GLU A 82 3.27 3.89 20.21
CA GLU A 82 4.37 3.27 19.47
C GLU A 82 4.75 1.91 20.07
N TRP A 83 5.24 1.00 19.21
CA TRP A 83 5.82 -0.28 19.57
C TRP A 83 7.23 -0.36 18.99
N GLU A 84 8.18 -0.76 19.82
CA GLU A 84 9.53 -1.11 19.39
C GLU A 84 9.49 -2.41 18.60
N LEU A 85 10.34 -2.51 17.59
CA LEU A 85 10.51 -3.72 16.78
C LEU A 85 11.87 -4.37 17.09
N PRO A 86 12.05 -5.65 16.73
CA PRO A 86 13.35 -6.31 16.81
C PRO A 86 14.44 -5.49 16.11
N ASP A 87 15.66 -5.54 16.64
CA ASP A 87 16.79 -4.77 16.15
C ASP A 87 17.03 -4.96 14.66
N GLY A 88 17.21 -3.84 13.96
CA GLY A 88 17.49 -3.84 12.53
C GLY A 88 16.29 -4.11 11.61
N ALA A 89 15.08 -4.26 12.13
CA ALA A 89 13.89 -4.51 11.30
C ALA A 89 13.68 -3.41 10.25
N ARG A 90 13.79 -2.14 10.63
CA ARG A 90 13.61 -0.98 9.75
C ARG A 90 12.35 -1.09 8.89
N PRO A 91 11.16 -1.03 9.49
CA PRO A 91 9.89 -1.29 8.81
C PRO A 91 9.69 -0.31 7.65
N HIS A 92 9.22 -0.80 6.50
CA HIS A 92 8.98 0.02 5.32
C HIS A 92 7.52 -0.03 4.86
N GLY A 93 7.07 -1.12 4.26
CA GLY A 93 5.68 -1.35 3.89
C GLY A 93 4.88 -1.86 5.09
N LEU A 94 3.58 -1.52 5.12
CA LEU A 94 2.69 -1.85 6.23
C LEU A 94 1.31 -2.20 5.72
N VAL A 95 0.70 -3.26 6.28
CA VAL A 95 -0.70 -3.64 6.11
C VAL A 95 -1.27 -4.13 7.43
N VAL A 96 -2.57 -3.89 7.67
CA VAL A 96 -3.25 -4.33 8.89
C VAL A 96 -4.34 -5.32 8.53
N ALA A 97 -4.27 -6.51 9.09
CA ALA A 97 -5.23 -7.57 8.84
C ALA A 97 -6.57 -7.34 9.56
N PRO A 98 -7.67 -7.96 9.10
CA PRO A 98 -8.99 -7.85 9.75
C PRO A 98 -9.02 -8.30 11.21
N ASP A 99 -8.11 -9.19 11.61
CA ASP A 99 -7.91 -9.65 12.99
C ASP A 99 -7.10 -8.66 13.85
N GLY A 100 -6.71 -7.51 13.29
CA GLY A 100 -5.94 -6.46 13.96
C GLY A 100 -4.43 -6.70 14.00
N LYS A 101 -3.92 -7.82 13.50
CA LYS A 101 -2.48 -8.07 13.37
C LYS A 101 -1.86 -7.11 12.35
N ILE A 102 -0.70 -6.60 12.67
CA ILE A 102 0.03 -5.65 11.83
C ILE A 102 1.19 -6.38 11.16
N PHE A 103 1.21 -6.34 9.82
CA PHE A 103 2.31 -6.90 9.05
C PHE A 103 3.14 -5.79 8.44
N TYR A 104 4.46 -5.89 8.57
CA TYR A 104 5.38 -4.93 8.00
C TYR A 104 6.51 -5.62 7.23
N THR A 105 7.03 -4.94 6.24
CA THR A 105 8.23 -5.40 5.55
C THR A 105 9.46 -4.92 6.33
N GLY A 106 10.21 -5.86 6.88
CA GLY A 106 11.48 -5.62 7.56
C GLY A 106 12.59 -5.35 6.53
N ASN A 107 12.64 -4.12 6.02
CA ASN A 107 13.56 -3.72 4.95
C ASN A 107 15.02 -3.87 5.34
N GLY A 108 15.34 -3.73 6.63
CA GLY A 108 16.70 -3.85 7.14
C GLY A 108 17.12 -5.29 7.42
N ASN A 109 16.23 -6.12 7.98
CA ASN A 109 16.57 -7.50 8.41
C ASN A 109 16.12 -8.59 7.43
N GLY A 110 15.39 -8.25 6.38
CA GLY A 110 14.92 -9.21 5.37
C GLY A 110 13.77 -10.09 5.84
N SER A 111 12.85 -9.55 6.65
CA SER A 111 11.68 -10.28 7.15
C SER A 111 10.36 -9.69 6.68
N ILE A 112 9.29 -10.46 6.84
CA ILE A 112 7.94 -9.94 7.00
C ILE A 112 7.60 -10.12 8.48
N GLY A 113 7.55 -9.02 9.22
CA GLY A 113 7.23 -9.04 10.65
C GLY A 113 5.73 -9.01 10.88
N GLU A 114 5.26 -9.81 11.84
CA GLU A 114 3.90 -9.81 12.35
C GLU A 114 3.90 -9.29 13.79
N LEU A 115 3.33 -8.11 14.00
CA LEU A 115 3.16 -7.49 15.32
C LEU A 115 1.74 -7.71 15.83
N ASP A 116 1.62 -8.25 17.03
CA ASP A 116 0.39 -8.24 17.80
C ASP A 116 0.29 -6.92 18.60
N PRO A 117 -0.60 -5.99 18.26
CA PRO A 117 -0.69 -4.70 18.95
C PRO A 117 -1.25 -4.80 20.38
N ALA A 118 -1.89 -5.91 20.75
CA ALA A 118 -2.41 -6.13 22.10
C ALA A 118 -1.30 -6.52 23.08
N THR A 119 -0.37 -7.36 22.64
CA THR A 119 0.72 -7.91 23.47
C THR A 119 2.07 -7.26 23.20
N GLY A 120 2.24 -6.61 22.05
CA GLY A 120 3.52 -6.09 21.57
C GLY A 120 4.46 -7.19 21.04
N LYS A 121 4.01 -8.45 20.98
CA LYS A 121 4.83 -9.56 20.47
C LYS A 121 5.01 -9.46 18.96
N VAL A 122 6.24 -9.71 18.51
CA VAL A 122 6.61 -9.77 17.09
C VAL A 122 7.04 -11.19 16.71
N ILE A 123 6.63 -11.63 15.53
CA ILE A 123 7.10 -12.84 14.86
C ILE A 123 7.70 -12.42 13.53
N ASP A 124 8.96 -12.78 13.26
CA ASP A 124 9.63 -12.51 11.99
C ASP A 124 9.61 -13.74 11.08
N HIS A 125 9.08 -13.58 9.87
CA HIS A 125 9.11 -14.54 8.77
C HIS A 125 10.20 -14.14 7.78
N PHE A 126 11.37 -14.74 7.87
CA PHE A 126 12.53 -14.35 7.06
C PHE A 126 12.38 -14.78 5.60
N THR A 127 12.84 -13.92 4.70
CA THR A 127 12.91 -14.23 3.26
C THR A 127 14.05 -15.22 2.99
N PRO A 128 13.89 -16.14 2.00
CA PRO A 128 14.95 -17.05 1.62
C PRO A 128 16.22 -16.32 1.14
N SER A 129 16.06 -15.24 0.39
CA SER A 129 17.18 -14.43 -0.13
C SER A 129 17.65 -13.40 0.89
N LYS A 130 18.95 -13.40 1.19
CA LYS A 130 19.55 -12.37 2.05
C LYS A 130 19.66 -11.03 1.30
N GLY A 131 19.44 -9.92 2.02
CA GLY A 131 19.58 -8.57 1.46
C GLY A 131 18.53 -8.18 0.42
N GLY A 132 17.41 -8.90 0.39
CA GLY A 132 16.33 -8.66 -0.57
C GLY A 132 15.57 -7.35 -0.40
N ASN A 133 15.72 -6.69 0.73
CA ASN A 133 15.05 -5.44 1.09
C ASN A 133 13.54 -5.50 0.83
N PRO A 134 12.75 -6.29 1.58
CA PRO A 134 11.30 -6.29 1.49
C PRO A 134 10.74 -4.86 1.56
N HIS A 135 9.85 -4.50 0.63
CA HIS A 135 9.53 -3.08 0.44
C HIS A 135 8.03 -2.78 0.57
N THR A 136 7.22 -3.08 -0.44
CA THR A 136 5.77 -2.83 -0.42
C THR A 136 5.03 -4.13 -0.16
N ALA A 137 3.98 -4.11 0.65
CA ALA A 137 3.16 -5.26 0.98
C ALA A 137 1.68 -5.03 0.65
N VAL A 138 0.98 -6.08 0.22
CA VAL A 138 -0.48 -6.11 0.00
C VAL A 138 -1.05 -7.46 0.41
N PHE A 139 -2.36 -7.52 0.73
CA PHE A 139 -3.08 -8.76 0.95
C PHE A 139 -3.68 -9.31 -0.35
N ASP A 140 -3.66 -10.64 -0.52
CA ASP A 140 -4.54 -11.32 -1.47
C ASP A 140 -5.92 -11.62 -0.85
N ALA A 141 -6.81 -12.23 -1.63
CA ALA A 141 -8.16 -12.56 -1.19
C ALA A 141 -8.19 -13.64 -0.09
N GLU A 142 -7.18 -14.48 -0.01
CA GLU A 142 -6.99 -15.51 1.01
C GLU A 142 -6.34 -14.96 2.29
N GLY A 143 -5.93 -13.67 2.27
CA GLY A 143 -5.27 -12.99 3.38
C GLY A 143 -3.77 -13.27 3.48
N ASN A 144 -3.15 -13.88 2.47
CA ASN A 144 -1.68 -13.97 2.39
C ASN A 144 -1.09 -12.62 2.04
N ILE A 145 0.20 -12.44 2.29
CA ILE A 145 0.90 -11.18 2.03
C ILE A 145 1.82 -11.34 0.84
N TRP A 146 1.54 -10.55 -0.21
CA TRP A 146 2.45 -10.38 -1.32
C TRP A 146 3.31 -9.15 -1.11
N PHE A 147 4.60 -9.22 -1.42
CA PHE A 147 5.52 -8.11 -1.22
C PHE A 147 6.61 -8.08 -2.29
N THR A 148 7.22 -6.91 -2.48
CA THR A 148 8.35 -6.75 -3.39
C THR A 148 9.66 -6.82 -2.61
N GLY A 149 10.63 -7.58 -3.11
CA GLY A 149 12.02 -7.58 -2.66
C GLY A 149 12.85 -6.68 -3.57
N GLN A 150 12.91 -5.38 -3.24
CA GLN A 150 13.49 -4.37 -4.12
C GLN A 150 14.96 -4.62 -4.44
N GLY A 151 15.77 -4.92 -3.42
CA GLY A 151 17.20 -5.21 -3.59
C GLY A 151 17.46 -6.57 -4.20
N GLY A 152 16.60 -7.55 -3.92
CA GLY A 152 16.73 -8.93 -4.41
C GLY A 152 16.14 -9.17 -5.80
N GLY A 153 15.34 -8.23 -6.34
CA GLY A 153 14.72 -8.40 -7.66
C GLY A 153 13.69 -9.52 -7.70
N TYR A 154 12.84 -9.63 -6.67
CA TYR A 154 11.81 -10.68 -6.60
C TYR A 154 10.44 -10.14 -6.14
N LEU A 155 9.41 -10.89 -6.44
CA LEU A 155 8.09 -10.84 -5.83
C LEU A 155 8.03 -11.92 -4.75
N GLY A 156 7.73 -11.56 -3.51
CA GLY A 156 7.63 -12.49 -2.39
C GLY A 156 6.18 -12.75 -2.00
N LYS A 157 5.93 -13.92 -1.40
CA LYS A 157 4.66 -14.28 -0.76
C LYS A 157 4.92 -14.86 0.62
N LEU A 158 4.26 -14.33 1.64
CA LEU A 158 4.09 -14.97 2.94
C LEU A 158 2.73 -15.65 2.97
N ASP A 159 2.72 -16.97 3.05
CA ASP A 159 1.54 -17.76 3.38
C ASP A 159 1.30 -17.64 4.89
N ARG A 160 0.27 -16.89 5.29
CA ARG A 160 -0.02 -16.61 6.71
C ARG A 160 -0.38 -17.84 7.51
N LYS A 161 -0.94 -18.87 6.88
CA LYS A 161 -1.36 -20.08 7.57
C LYS A 161 -0.17 -20.96 7.94
N SER A 162 0.79 -21.10 7.05
CA SER A 162 1.98 -21.94 7.27
C SER A 162 3.19 -21.18 7.78
N GLY A 163 3.21 -19.83 7.67
CA GLY A 163 4.37 -18.98 7.95
C GLY A 163 5.47 -19.08 6.88
N LYS A 164 5.22 -19.81 5.78
CA LYS A 164 6.22 -20.01 4.73
C LYS A 164 6.35 -18.79 3.83
N VAL A 165 7.59 -18.33 3.61
CA VAL A 165 7.92 -17.31 2.61
C VAL A 165 8.44 -17.98 1.34
N SER A 166 7.95 -17.53 0.19
CA SER A 166 8.41 -17.94 -1.13
C SER A 166 8.74 -16.72 -1.99
N GLU A 167 9.60 -16.90 -3.00
CA GLU A 167 10.09 -15.84 -3.88
C GLU A 167 9.94 -16.25 -5.34
N ILE A 168 9.53 -15.29 -6.17
CA ILE A 168 9.38 -15.42 -7.62
C ILE A 168 10.30 -14.37 -8.26
N PRO A 169 11.22 -14.73 -9.17
CA PRO A 169 12.08 -13.76 -9.83
C PRO A 169 11.29 -12.65 -10.51
N MET A 170 11.62 -11.39 -10.18
CA MET A 170 11.00 -10.19 -10.73
C MET A 170 12.06 -9.08 -10.89
N PRO A 171 13.04 -9.26 -11.79
CA PRO A 171 14.16 -8.32 -11.95
C PRO A 171 13.70 -6.97 -12.49
N GLY A 172 14.53 -5.94 -12.37
CA GLY A 172 14.25 -4.59 -12.86
C GLY A 172 13.72 -3.62 -11.82
N GLY A 173 14.06 -3.84 -10.55
CA GLY A 173 13.74 -2.95 -9.44
C GLY A 173 12.25 -2.98 -9.06
N PRO A 174 11.72 -4.13 -8.58
CA PRO A 174 10.33 -4.23 -8.15
C PRO A 174 10.06 -3.28 -6.98
N TYR A 175 8.96 -2.54 -7.06
CA TYR A 175 8.66 -1.45 -6.13
C TYR A 175 7.22 -1.51 -5.60
N GLY A 176 6.29 -0.77 -6.20
CA GLY A 176 4.87 -0.85 -5.87
C GLY A 176 4.22 -2.09 -6.45
N LEU A 177 3.20 -2.63 -5.78
CA LEU A 177 2.40 -3.73 -6.31
C LEU A 177 0.93 -3.54 -5.98
N ALA A 178 0.07 -4.16 -6.81
CA ALA A 178 -1.37 -4.27 -6.59
C ALA A 178 -1.86 -5.61 -7.16
N ILE A 179 -3.05 -6.02 -6.75
CA ILE A 179 -3.69 -7.25 -7.23
C ILE A 179 -4.93 -6.85 -8.02
N ASP A 180 -5.06 -7.37 -9.24
CA ASP A 180 -6.22 -7.12 -10.08
C ASP A 180 -7.42 -8.03 -9.69
N LYS A 181 -8.57 -7.80 -10.32
CA LYS A 181 -9.80 -8.58 -10.07
C LYS A 181 -9.68 -10.06 -10.44
N GLN A 182 -8.71 -10.44 -11.27
CA GLN A 182 -8.42 -11.83 -11.63
C GLN A 182 -7.49 -12.51 -10.62
N GLY A 183 -6.93 -11.76 -9.67
CA GLY A 183 -5.98 -12.22 -8.66
C GLY A 183 -4.53 -12.21 -9.15
N ARG A 184 -4.23 -11.58 -10.30
CA ARG A 184 -2.86 -11.43 -10.79
C ARG A 184 -2.15 -10.30 -10.03
N ILE A 185 -0.88 -10.52 -9.75
CA ILE A 185 -0.04 -9.57 -9.03
C ILE A 185 0.68 -8.67 -10.05
N TRP A 186 0.41 -7.38 -10.01
CA TRP A 186 1.03 -6.37 -10.86
C TRP A 186 2.11 -5.64 -10.08
N VAL A 187 3.31 -5.55 -10.61
CA VAL A 187 4.50 -5.00 -9.95
C VAL A 187 5.12 -3.90 -10.79
N CYS A 188 5.29 -2.72 -10.21
CA CYS A 188 6.06 -1.64 -10.83
C CYS A 188 7.55 -2.02 -10.85
N ARG A 189 8.14 -2.14 -12.04
CA ARG A 189 9.56 -2.43 -12.27
C ARG A 189 10.27 -1.17 -12.74
N MET A 190 10.67 -0.33 -11.79
CA MET A 190 11.18 1.01 -12.05
C MET A 190 12.38 1.06 -13.02
N GLY A 191 13.33 0.16 -12.84
CA GLY A 191 14.53 0.09 -13.67
C GLY A 191 14.28 -0.49 -15.06
N ALA A 192 13.17 -1.23 -15.23
CA ALA A 192 12.79 -1.83 -16.52
C ALA A 192 11.84 -0.95 -17.33
N ASN A 193 11.28 0.14 -16.78
CA ASN A 193 10.18 0.90 -17.37
C ASN A 193 9.02 0.00 -17.80
N ALA A 194 8.58 -0.87 -16.89
CA ALA A 194 7.57 -1.88 -17.16
C ALA A 194 6.76 -2.23 -15.91
N LEU A 195 5.59 -2.80 -16.11
CA LEU A 195 4.85 -3.54 -15.11
C LEU A 195 5.11 -5.02 -15.31
N GLY A 196 5.60 -5.71 -14.28
CA GLY A 196 5.67 -7.16 -14.25
C GLY A 196 4.34 -7.70 -13.76
N ILE A 197 3.90 -8.82 -14.32
CA ILE A 197 2.65 -9.48 -13.95
C ILE A 197 2.96 -10.92 -13.55
N TYR A 198 2.44 -11.37 -12.42
CA TYR A 198 2.49 -12.76 -12.01
C TYR A 198 1.08 -13.30 -11.79
N ASP A 199 0.77 -14.43 -12.40
CA ASP A 199 -0.50 -15.14 -12.20
C ASP A 199 -0.30 -16.32 -11.24
N PRO A 200 -0.79 -16.24 -9.99
CA PRO A 200 -0.63 -17.32 -9.02
C PRO A 200 -1.35 -18.62 -9.40
N LYS A 201 -2.36 -18.55 -10.29
CA LYS A 201 -3.15 -19.72 -10.69
C LYS A 201 -2.38 -20.68 -11.58
N ASN A 202 -1.46 -20.15 -12.37
CA ASN A 202 -0.69 -20.95 -13.34
C ASN A 202 0.83 -20.78 -13.21
N GLY A 203 1.30 -19.90 -12.31
CA GLY A 203 2.72 -19.63 -12.07
C GLY A 203 3.42 -18.86 -13.17
N LYS A 204 2.69 -18.29 -14.14
CA LYS A 204 3.29 -17.57 -15.28
C LYS A 204 3.56 -16.10 -14.93
N THR A 205 4.62 -15.59 -15.54
CA THR A 205 4.97 -14.16 -15.51
C THR A 205 4.78 -13.56 -16.90
N ASP A 206 4.39 -12.28 -16.94
CA ASP A 206 4.24 -11.47 -18.15
C ASP A 206 4.74 -10.05 -17.90
N GLU A 207 4.79 -9.21 -18.92
CA GLU A 207 5.27 -7.84 -18.86
C GLU A 207 4.43 -6.91 -19.73
N LEU A 208 4.12 -5.71 -19.16
CA LEU A 208 3.58 -4.57 -19.91
C LEU A 208 4.58 -3.43 -19.90
N ARG A 209 5.10 -3.04 -21.07
CA ARG A 209 5.97 -1.87 -21.22
C ARG A 209 5.21 -0.58 -21.00
N THR A 210 5.82 0.36 -20.25
CA THR A 210 5.20 1.64 -19.87
C THR A 210 5.83 2.87 -20.55
N GLY A 211 6.62 2.64 -21.58
CA GLY A 211 7.34 3.69 -22.29
C GLY A 211 8.69 4.05 -21.67
N SER A 212 9.56 4.65 -22.50
CA SER A 212 10.88 5.07 -22.06
C SER A 212 10.80 6.14 -20.95
N SER A 213 11.68 6.03 -19.97
CA SER A 213 11.79 6.97 -18.84
C SER A 213 10.56 7.08 -17.94
N SER A 214 9.55 6.21 -18.07
CA SER A 214 8.35 6.21 -17.22
C SER A 214 8.67 5.97 -15.74
N ARG A 215 9.58 5.03 -15.46
CA ARG A 215 9.96 4.62 -14.09
C ARG A 215 8.72 4.41 -13.20
N PRO A 216 7.82 3.44 -13.54
CA PRO A 216 6.58 3.21 -12.80
C PRO A 216 6.90 2.94 -11.33
N ARG A 217 6.20 3.64 -10.41
CA ARG A 217 6.60 3.63 -9.00
C ARG A 217 5.58 3.01 -8.09
N ARG A 218 4.36 3.51 -8.08
CA ARG A 218 3.26 2.96 -7.28
C ARG A 218 2.09 2.64 -8.19
N ILE A 219 1.29 1.67 -7.75
CA ILE A 219 0.13 1.17 -8.48
C ILE A 219 -1.01 0.92 -7.50
N ALA A 220 -2.23 1.20 -7.91
CA ALA A 220 -3.44 0.95 -7.14
C ALA A 220 -4.54 0.37 -8.02
N ALA A 221 -5.30 -0.58 -7.50
CA ALA A 221 -6.49 -1.11 -8.16
C ALA A 221 -7.70 -0.24 -7.84
N ALA A 222 -8.52 0.04 -8.87
CA ALA A 222 -9.75 0.80 -8.76
C ALA A 222 -10.99 -0.11 -8.67
N PRO A 223 -12.12 0.39 -8.13
CA PRO A 223 -13.37 -0.36 -8.04
C PRO A 223 -13.91 -0.85 -9.40
N ASP A 224 -13.62 -0.11 -10.49
CA ASP A 224 -13.99 -0.50 -11.87
C ASP A 224 -13.11 -1.64 -12.42
N GLY A 225 -12.03 -2.00 -11.73
CA GLY A 225 -11.08 -3.04 -12.13
C GLY A 225 -9.89 -2.53 -12.93
N MET A 226 -9.86 -1.24 -13.24
CA MET A 226 -8.67 -0.61 -13.81
C MET A 226 -7.56 -0.49 -12.77
N LEU A 227 -6.33 -0.39 -13.25
CA LEU A 227 -5.17 -0.07 -12.42
C LEU A 227 -4.69 1.35 -12.72
N TRP A 228 -4.24 2.03 -11.67
CA TRP A 228 -3.66 3.36 -11.78
C TRP A 228 -2.20 3.34 -11.34
N VAL A 229 -1.32 3.92 -12.16
CA VAL A 229 0.13 3.83 -11.98
C VAL A 229 0.75 5.22 -12.06
N THR A 230 1.61 5.55 -11.10
CA THR A 230 2.42 6.77 -11.19
C THR A 230 3.70 6.49 -11.97
N TYR A 231 3.96 7.28 -13.02
CA TYR A 231 5.21 7.30 -13.75
C TYR A 231 6.07 8.44 -13.21
N TYR A 232 6.86 8.08 -12.21
CA TYR A 232 7.74 9.03 -11.49
C TYR A 232 8.72 9.75 -12.42
N GLY A 233 9.18 9.08 -13.47
CA GLY A 233 10.26 9.59 -14.32
C GLY A 233 9.85 10.68 -15.30
N ASN A 234 8.55 10.80 -15.61
CA ASN A 234 8.06 11.74 -16.63
C ASN A 234 6.76 12.48 -16.26
N GLY A 235 6.35 12.43 -14.99
CA GLY A 235 5.24 13.24 -14.48
C GLY A 235 3.87 12.80 -14.99
N ILE A 236 3.61 11.50 -15.08
CA ILE A 236 2.36 10.94 -15.62
C ILE A 236 1.63 10.12 -14.55
N LEU A 237 0.29 10.22 -14.56
CA LEU A 237 -0.61 9.28 -13.93
C LEU A 237 -1.28 8.45 -15.03
N ALA A 238 -1.00 7.14 -15.08
CA ALA A 238 -1.46 6.25 -16.15
C ALA A 238 -2.61 5.37 -15.69
N LYS A 239 -3.64 5.22 -16.55
CA LYS A 239 -4.73 4.24 -16.42
C LYS A 239 -4.40 3.02 -17.25
N VAL A 240 -4.44 1.84 -16.64
CA VAL A 240 -4.11 0.55 -17.26
C VAL A 240 -5.33 -0.36 -17.20
N ASP A 241 -5.66 -0.96 -18.33
CA ASP A 241 -6.64 -2.05 -18.42
C ASP A 241 -5.91 -3.38 -18.25
N PRO A 242 -6.07 -4.06 -17.10
CA PRO A 242 -5.39 -5.31 -16.86
C PRO A 242 -5.94 -6.44 -17.74
N ALA A 243 -7.21 -6.41 -18.14
CA ALA A 243 -7.80 -7.44 -19.00
C ALA A 243 -7.25 -7.36 -20.42
N ALA A 244 -7.14 -6.15 -20.96
CA ALA A 244 -6.60 -5.90 -22.29
C ALA A 244 -5.06 -5.83 -22.32
N MET A 245 -4.40 -5.90 -21.15
CA MET A 245 -2.94 -5.82 -21.03
C MET A 245 -2.37 -4.55 -21.71
N LYS A 246 -2.98 -3.38 -21.44
CA LYS A 246 -2.56 -2.12 -22.10
C LYS A 246 -2.73 -0.90 -21.23
N VAL A 247 -1.90 0.11 -21.45
CA VAL A 247 -2.13 1.49 -21.00
C VAL A 247 -3.25 2.08 -21.86
N VAL A 248 -4.36 2.48 -21.22
CA VAL A 248 -5.53 3.02 -21.95
C VAL A 248 -5.53 4.53 -21.98
N LYS A 249 -4.94 5.18 -20.99
CA LYS A 249 -4.82 6.64 -20.95
C LYS A 249 -3.70 7.10 -20.02
N GLU A 250 -3.07 8.20 -20.41
CA GLU A 250 -2.07 8.90 -19.63
C GLU A 250 -2.54 10.33 -19.34
N TYR A 251 -2.38 10.75 -18.09
CA TYR A 251 -2.76 12.06 -17.61
C TYR A 251 -1.49 12.77 -17.12
N PRO A 252 -1.02 13.83 -17.82
CA PRO A 252 0.06 14.65 -17.31
C PRO A 252 -0.30 15.24 -15.94
N MET A 253 0.61 15.15 -14.99
CA MET A 253 0.41 15.71 -13.66
C MET A 253 0.38 17.26 -13.73
N PRO A 254 -0.42 17.93 -12.87
CA PRO A 254 -0.59 19.39 -12.89
C PRO A 254 0.72 20.18 -12.78
N ALA A 255 1.70 19.74 -11.99
CA ALA A 255 3.00 20.39 -11.88
C ALA A 255 3.97 20.04 -13.02
N GLY A 256 3.50 19.29 -14.04
CA GLY A 256 4.25 19.00 -15.25
C GLY A 256 5.21 17.81 -15.16
N PRO A 257 6.08 17.63 -16.16
CA PRO A 257 6.87 16.42 -16.33
C PRO A 257 7.89 16.15 -15.21
N ARG A 258 8.22 17.14 -14.40
CA ARG A 258 9.11 17.01 -13.23
C ARG A 258 8.37 16.98 -11.91
N ALA A 259 7.05 16.77 -11.90
CA ALA A 259 6.23 16.68 -10.70
C ALA A 259 6.63 15.54 -9.75
N GLY A 260 7.29 14.52 -10.28
CA GLY A 260 7.69 13.34 -9.51
C GLY A 260 6.52 12.63 -8.83
N PRO A 261 5.43 12.23 -9.55
CA PRO A 261 4.30 11.54 -8.94
C PRO A 261 4.77 10.24 -8.28
N TYR A 262 4.56 10.15 -6.98
CA TYR A 262 5.14 9.05 -6.22
C TYR A 262 4.10 8.05 -5.77
N THR A 263 3.10 8.47 -5.00
CA THR A 263 2.03 7.59 -4.51
C THR A 263 0.79 7.70 -5.39
N VAL A 264 0.00 6.64 -5.38
CA VAL A 264 -1.36 6.61 -5.94
C VAL A 264 -2.28 5.89 -4.99
N ALA A 265 -3.48 6.43 -4.78
CA ALA A 265 -4.57 5.79 -4.06
C ALA A 265 -5.88 6.06 -4.80
N VAL A 266 -6.83 5.13 -4.71
CA VAL A 266 -8.15 5.26 -5.35
C VAL A 266 -9.21 5.20 -4.26
N ASP A 267 -10.14 6.13 -4.26
CA ASP A 267 -11.27 6.12 -3.33
C ASP A 267 -12.43 5.24 -3.80
N GLY A 268 -13.42 5.06 -2.93
CA GLY A 268 -14.58 4.22 -3.22
C GLY A 268 -15.47 4.71 -4.37
N ALA A 269 -15.36 5.97 -4.77
CA ALA A 269 -16.04 6.55 -5.94
C ALA A 269 -15.22 6.40 -7.24
N GLY A 270 -13.99 5.87 -7.15
CA GLY A 270 -13.07 5.69 -8.27
C GLY A 270 -12.26 6.94 -8.62
N ARG A 271 -12.27 7.99 -7.77
CA ARG A 271 -11.38 9.14 -7.95
C ARG A 271 -9.97 8.78 -7.53
N VAL A 272 -8.98 9.37 -8.19
CA VAL A 272 -7.58 8.96 -8.09
C VAL A 272 -6.74 10.06 -7.48
N TRP A 273 -6.11 9.74 -6.36
CA TRP A 273 -5.20 10.60 -5.64
C TRP A 273 -3.76 10.28 -6.03
N ALA A 274 -2.97 11.29 -6.35
CA ALA A 274 -1.53 11.18 -6.54
C ALA A 274 -0.83 12.41 -5.95
N ASN A 275 0.32 12.20 -5.29
CA ASN A 275 1.13 13.34 -4.85
C ASN A 275 2.15 13.72 -5.91
N GLU A 276 2.62 14.95 -5.82
CA GLU A 276 3.72 15.51 -6.60
C GLU A 276 4.84 15.84 -5.60
N ILE A 277 5.81 14.93 -5.48
CA ILE A 277 6.77 14.95 -4.35
C ILE A 277 7.68 16.17 -4.36
N ASP A 278 7.96 16.69 -5.56
CA ASP A 278 8.90 17.81 -5.74
C ASP A 278 8.25 19.19 -5.55
N THR A 279 6.92 19.25 -5.36
CA THR A 279 6.14 20.49 -5.21
C THR A 279 5.31 20.57 -3.94
N ASP A 280 5.35 19.53 -3.09
CA ASP A 280 4.51 19.40 -1.89
C ASP A 280 3.02 19.58 -2.18
N THR A 281 2.55 19.01 -3.31
CA THR A 281 1.15 19.03 -3.71
C THR A 281 0.56 17.62 -3.78
N VAL A 282 -0.76 17.55 -3.64
CA VAL A 282 -1.56 16.36 -3.87
C VAL A 282 -2.62 16.68 -4.90
N ALA A 283 -2.71 15.86 -5.94
CA ALA A 283 -3.69 16.00 -7.01
C ALA A 283 -4.77 14.91 -6.90
N LEU A 284 -6.02 15.29 -7.02
CA LEU A 284 -7.20 14.42 -7.10
C LEU A 284 -7.77 14.50 -8.50
N LEU A 285 -7.66 13.42 -9.26
CA LEU A 285 -8.28 13.26 -10.58
C LEU A 285 -9.67 12.67 -10.42
N ASP A 286 -10.66 13.29 -11.04
CA ASP A 286 -11.95 12.66 -11.34
C ASP A 286 -11.89 12.05 -12.75
N PRO A 287 -11.86 10.71 -12.90
CA PRO A 287 -11.75 10.07 -14.21
C PRO A 287 -12.97 10.28 -15.12
N LYS A 288 -14.11 10.68 -14.57
CA LYS A 288 -15.34 10.95 -15.34
C LYS A 288 -15.28 12.29 -16.06
N THR A 289 -14.73 13.30 -15.38
CA THR A 289 -14.60 14.67 -15.93
C THR A 289 -13.20 14.94 -16.48
N GLU A 290 -12.24 14.06 -16.14
CA GLU A 290 -10.83 14.15 -16.49
C GLU A 290 -10.14 15.43 -15.93
N LYS A 291 -10.70 15.98 -14.86
CA LYS A 291 -10.18 17.20 -14.24
C LYS A 291 -9.43 16.87 -12.96
N PHE A 292 -8.31 17.56 -12.75
CA PHE A 292 -7.58 17.56 -11.51
C PHE A 292 -8.06 18.68 -10.58
N ARG A 293 -8.14 18.37 -9.30
CA ARG A 293 -8.14 19.33 -8.21
C ARG A 293 -6.83 19.19 -7.44
N VAL A 294 -6.12 20.28 -7.22
CA VAL A 294 -4.81 20.29 -6.57
C VAL A 294 -4.92 20.88 -5.17
N PHE A 295 -4.25 20.24 -4.22
CA PHE A 295 -4.17 20.67 -2.82
C PHE A 295 -2.70 20.97 -2.50
N GLN A 296 -2.42 22.22 -2.11
CA GLN A 296 -1.13 22.61 -1.57
C GLN A 296 -1.03 22.17 -0.12
N LEU A 297 0.03 21.43 0.24
CA LEU A 297 0.26 21.01 1.60
C LEU A 297 0.67 22.18 2.49
N PRO A 298 0.27 22.22 3.78
CA PRO A 298 0.61 23.30 4.69
C PRO A 298 2.09 23.33 5.10
N SER A 299 2.76 22.18 5.02
CA SER A 299 4.20 22.03 5.28
C SER A 299 4.98 21.94 3.98
N SER A 300 6.25 22.34 3.99
CA SER A 300 7.20 22.17 2.88
C SER A 300 8.17 21.01 3.16
N GLY A 301 8.74 20.47 2.08
CA GLY A 301 9.68 19.35 2.16
C GLY A 301 9.07 18.09 2.73
N VAL A 302 7.78 17.85 2.46
CA VAL A 302 7.00 16.78 3.08
C VAL A 302 7.49 15.40 2.65
N GLY A 303 7.78 15.21 1.36
CA GLY A 303 8.33 13.97 0.84
C GLY A 303 7.38 12.77 0.98
N ILE A 304 6.12 12.91 0.56
CA ILE A 304 5.14 11.82 0.61
C ILE A 304 5.59 10.65 -0.26
N ARG A 305 5.69 9.46 0.33
CA ARG A 305 6.12 8.23 -0.37
C ARG A 305 5.04 7.14 -0.40
N LYS A 306 4.05 7.23 0.46
CA LYS A 306 2.80 6.47 0.40
C LYS A 306 1.68 7.26 1.05
N ALA A 307 0.50 7.06 0.50
CA ALA A 307 -0.76 7.53 1.04
C ALA A 307 -1.83 6.46 0.84
N ILE A 308 -2.91 6.57 1.58
CA ILE A 308 -4.06 5.66 1.53
C ILE A 308 -5.36 6.47 1.60
N VAL A 309 -6.45 5.85 1.18
CA VAL A 309 -7.80 6.33 1.50
C VAL A 309 -8.41 5.38 2.52
N ASP A 310 -8.94 5.91 3.61
CA ASP A 310 -9.58 5.10 4.65
C ASP A 310 -11.04 4.75 4.32
N ALA A 311 -11.70 3.99 5.20
CA ALA A 311 -13.10 3.60 5.02
C ALA A 311 -14.09 4.78 5.04
N GLU A 312 -13.70 5.95 5.54
CA GLU A 312 -14.48 7.18 5.55
C GLU A 312 -14.22 8.07 4.32
N GLY A 313 -13.32 7.65 3.41
CA GLY A 313 -12.97 8.38 2.20
C GLY A 313 -11.99 9.54 2.43
N ARG A 314 -11.30 9.59 3.57
CA ARG A 314 -10.25 10.58 3.86
C ARG A 314 -8.94 10.13 3.25
N TYR A 315 -8.21 11.05 2.65
CA TYR A 315 -6.87 10.78 2.12
C TYR A 315 -5.82 11.04 3.21
N TRP A 316 -5.13 9.97 3.64
CA TRP A 316 -4.06 10.03 4.63
C TRP A 316 -2.71 9.87 3.98
N TYR A 317 -1.75 10.70 4.37
CA TYR A 317 -0.38 10.65 3.86
C TYR A 317 0.63 10.73 5.00
N MET A 318 1.82 10.14 4.77
CA MET A 318 2.95 10.28 5.69
C MET A 318 4.05 11.10 5.02
N GLY A 319 4.39 12.23 5.62
CA GLY A 319 5.54 13.06 5.26
C GLY A 319 6.82 12.43 5.77
N SER A 320 7.52 11.71 4.89
CA SER A 320 8.72 10.96 5.30
C SER A 320 9.90 11.86 5.66
N HIS A 321 9.95 13.08 5.15
CA HIS A 321 11.06 14.00 5.43
C HIS A 321 10.77 14.91 6.62
N ASN A 322 9.51 15.30 6.84
CA ASN A 322 9.13 16.21 7.93
C ASN A 322 8.52 15.48 9.15
N GLY A 323 8.29 14.16 9.05
CA GLY A 323 7.80 13.36 10.16
C GLY A 323 6.36 13.65 10.57
N LYS A 324 5.52 14.14 9.65
CA LYS A 324 4.12 14.44 9.93
C LYS A 324 3.17 13.49 9.23
N LEU A 325 2.19 12.96 9.97
CA LEU A 325 1.00 12.32 9.42
C LEU A 325 0.01 13.42 9.05
N GLY A 326 -0.49 13.40 7.82
CA GLY A 326 -1.47 14.36 7.34
C GLY A 326 -2.74 13.71 6.81
N VAL A 327 -3.84 14.46 6.85
CA VAL A 327 -5.15 14.08 6.27
C VAL A 327 -5.70 15.21 5.42
N ILE A 328 -6.30 14.86 4.28
CA ILE A 328 -7.14 15.74 3.45
C ILE A 328 -8.58 15.24 3.52
N GLU A 329 -9.51 16.12 3.96
CA GLU A 329 -10.93 15.81 4.14
C GLU A 329 -11.86 16.94 3.68
#